data_a94125217318568361fdd9d1fca242c1
#
_entry.id   a94125217318568361fdd9d1fca242c1
#
_cell.length_a   1.000
_cell.length_b   1.000
_cell.length_c   1.000
_cell.angle_alpha   90.00
_cell.angle_beta   90.00
_cell.angle_gamma   90.00
#
_symmetry.space_group_name_H-M   'P 1'
#
loop_
_entity.id
_entity.type
_entity.pdbx_description
1 polymer ?
#
loop_
_entity_poly.entity_id
_entity_poly.type
_entity_poly.pdbx_seq_one_letter_code
_entity_poly.pdbx_strand_id
1 'polypeptide(L)'
;MTLRGFSWPRLRSSEWLAVSFFVYVAVLAPFYFGAPWRAFALAAVVYLWFALAGKWKPVYRDFAPLAVAIVAYREMDWFTPAAHDHHLERAWIIWDRLALDGFGMRAAIESAGPLLPNFLELCYTLVYGVAPLALLALFRCAKREAINRFWMVYLAGTMGAYALFPFFPSEPPRIAFPGDDMPHVTAVVRQVNLAILGNYGIHSSVFPSAHVSSVFSAAWALLAILPQRRWIGWSFAAYGVCVAVVTIYGRYHYAADVVAGLAVSLVSFPVIWLFR
;
A
#
# COMPACT_ATOMS: atom_id res chain seq x y z
N MET A 1 44.70 14.02 -20.25
CA MET A 1 43.64 13.06 -19.93
C MET A 1 42.76 13.71 -18.85
N THR A 2 41.79 14.50 -19.28
CA THR A 2 40.90 15.26 -18.37
C THR A 2 39.94 14.26 -17.74
N LEU A 3 40.01 14.11 -16.41
CA LEU A 3 39.03 13.38 -15.62
C LEU A 3 37.66 14.04 -15.87
N ARG A 4 36.83 13.43 -16.74
CA ARG A 4 35.41 13.81 -16.86
C ARG A 4 34.82 13.69 -15.47
N GLY A 5 34.43 14.82 -14.88
CA GLY A 5 33.92 14.91 -13.54
C GLY A 5 32.79 13.89 -13.34
N PHE A 6 32.95 13.01 -12.36
CA PHE A 6 31.95 12.06 -11.94
C PHE A 6 30.79 12.85 -11.35
N SER A 7 29.77 13.14 -12.16
CA SER A 7 28.55 13.78 -11.65
C SER A 7 27.65 12.70 -11.04
N TRP A 8 27.38 12.85 -9.75
CA TRP A 8 26.39 12.01 -9.09
C TRP A 8 25.05 12.10 -9.83
N PRO A 9 24.39 10.98 -10.12
CA PRO A 9 23.10 10.99 -10.77
C PRO A 9 22.10 11.71 -9.85
N ARG A 10 21.39 12.71 -10.39
CA ARG A 10 20.36 13.43 -9.64
C ARG A 10 19.14 12.51 -9.48
N LEU A 11 18.81 12.16 -8.24
CA LEU A 11 17.59 11.45 -7.91
C LEU A 11 16.37 12.37 -8.12
N ARG A 12 15.25 11.76 -8.52
CA ARG A 12 13.94 12.43 -8.57
C ARG A 12 13.39 12.63 -7.15
N SER A 13 12.45 13.55 -6.97
CA SER A 13 11.84 13.79 -5.64
C SER A 13 11.18 12.53 -5.07
N SER A 14 10.48 11.74 -5.91
CA SER A 14 9.88 10.48 -5.50
C SER A 14 10.91 9.42 -5.09
N GLU A 15 12.08 9.41 -5.72
CA GLU A 15 13.19 8.52 -5.38
C GLU A 15 13.80 8.91 -4.02
N TRP A 16 13.93 10.23 -3.76
CA TRP A 16 14.35 10.74 -2.45
C TRP A 16 13.34 10.41 -1.35
N LEU A 17 12.04 10.51 -1.61
CA LEU A 17 11.00 10.12 -0.67
C LEU A 17 11.16 8.63 -0.29
N ALA A 18 11.34 7.76 -1.29
CA ALA A 18 11.57 6.34 -1.02
C ALA A 18 12.85 6.11 -0.20
N VAL A 19 13.99 6.73 -0.58
CA VAL A 19 15.24 6.63 0.19
C VAL A 19 15.04 7.11 1.62
N SER A 20 14.32 8.21 1.83
CA SER A 20 14.02 8.74 3.18
C SER A 20 13.23 7.75 4.02
N PHE A 21 12.30 7.00 3.42
CA PHE A 21 11.58 5.93 4.11
C PHE A 21 12.54 4.83 4.60
N PHE A 22 13.44 4.34 3.75
CA PHE A 22 14.41 3.31 4.16
C PHE A 22 15.42 3.82 5.21
N VAL A 23 15.80 5.10 5.14
CA VAL A 23 16.60 5.73 6.19
C VAL A 23 15.81 5.80 7.52
N TYR A 24 14.54 6.18 7.47
CA TYR A 24 13.65 6.14 8.63
C TYR A 24 13.59 4.75 9.26
N VAL A 25 13.38 3.70 8.46
CA VAL A 25 13.39 2.31 8.94
C VAL A 25 14.74 1.94 9.55
N ALA A 26 15.86 2.34 8.93
CA ALA A 26 17.19 2.09 9.47
C ALA A 26 17.41 2.77 10.83
N VAL A 27 16.88 3.97 11.04
CA VAL A 27 16.94 4.69 12.33
C VAL A 27 16.10 3.99 13.39
N LEU A 28 14.96 3.39 13.04
CA LEU A 28 14.13 2.62 13.98
C LEU A 28 14.67 1.23 14.29
N ALA A 29 15.37 0.62 13.36
CA ALA A 29 15.84 -0.76 13.44
C ALA A 29 16.53 -1.14 14.77
N PRO A 30 17.42 -0.31 15.36
CA PRO A 30 18.09 -0.63 16.62
C PRO A 30 17.14 -0.85 17.81
N PHE A 31 15.93 -0.32 17.75
CA PHE A 31 14.94 -0.41 18.83
C PHE A 31 14.03 -1.64 18.72
N TYR A 32 14.03 -2.33 17.56
CA TYR A 32 13.06 -3.39 17.25
C TYR A 32 13.69 -4.75 16.98
N PHE A 33 14.90 -4.82 16.43
CA PHE A 33 15.51 -6.12 16.08
C PHE A 33 17.03 -6.17 16.23
N GLY A 34 17.57 -7.38 16.44
CA GLY A 34 18.96 -7.59 16.82
C GLY A 34 20.01 -7.43 15.71
N ALA A 35 19.61 -7.15 14.46
CA ALA A 35 20.53 -6.99 13.33
C ALA A 35 20.25 -5.68 12.55
N PRO A 36 20.34 -4.50 13.20
CA PRO A 36 19.95 -3.22 12.58
C PRO A 36 20.78 -2.86 11.36
N TRP A 37 22.00 -3.37 11.23
CA TRP A 37 22.87 -3.14 10.08
C TRP A 37 22.21 -3.55 8.75
N ARG A 38 21.26 -4.51 8.77
CA ARG A 38 20.51 -4.93 7.56
C ARG A 38 19.68 -3.79 7.00
N ALA A 39 19.04 -3.00 7.85
CA ALA A 39 18.25 -1.86 7.41
C ALA A 39 19.13 -0.74 6.83
N PHE A 40 20.28 -0.46 7.44
CA PHE A 40 21.26 0.48 6.88
C PHE A 40 21.81 0.00 5.53
N ALA A 41 22.13 -1.29 5.42
CA ALA A 41 22.58 -1.88 4.15
C ALA A 41 21.50 -1.78 3.08
N LEU A 42 20.22 -2.05 3.43
CA LEU A 42 19.12 -1.96 2.50
C LEU A 42 18.86 -0.52 2.06
N ALA A 43 18.92 0.45 2.95
CA ALA A 43 18.83 1.87 2.60
C ALA A 43 19.91 2.29 1.59
N ALA A 44 21.15 1.83 1.80
CA ALA A 44 22.25 2.06 0.85
C ALA A 44 21.99 1.38 -0.50
N VAL A 45 21.48 0.14 -0.51
CA VAL A 45 21.11 -0.58 -1.74
C VAL A 45 20.01 0.15 -2.51
N VAL A 46 18.98 0.64 -1.83
CA VAL A 46 17.89 1.40 -2.47
C VAL A 46 18.40 2.73 -3.05
N TYR A 47 19.28 3.43 -2.34
CA TYR A 47 19.93 4.62 -2.88
C TYR A 47 20.71 4.29 -4.16
N LEU A 48 21.55 3.23 -4.14
CA LEU A 48 22.32 2.78 -5.28
C LEU A 48 21.42 2.34 -6.43
N TRP A 49 20.30 1.66 -6.14
CA TRP A 49 19.30 1.28 -7.15
C TRP A 49 18.81 2.50 -7.94
N PHE A 50 18.39 3.57 -7.25
CA PHE A 50 17.94 4.79 -7.93
C PHE A 50 19.08 5.54 -8.61
N ALA A 51 20.28 5.54 -8.04
CA ALA A 51 21.47 6.13 -8.67
C ALA A 51 21.80 5.42 -9.99
N LEU A 52 21.68 4.10 -10.04
CA LEU A 52 21.85 3.30 -11.26
C LEU A 52 20.68 3.50 -12.23
N ALA A 53 19.44 3.51 -11.72
CA ALA A 53 18.24 3.76 -12.52
C ALA A 53 18.30 5.13 -13.22
N GLY A 54 18.99 6.09 -12.65
CA GLY A 54 19.27 7.39 -13.26
C GLY A 54 20.01 7.31 -14.60
N LYS A 55 20.72 6.19 -14.85
CA LYS A 55 21.45 5.91 -16.10
C LYS A 55 20.63 5.11 -17.12
N TRP A 56 19.46 4.62 -16.73
CA TRP A 56 18.59 3.81 -17.59
C TRP A 56 17.84 4.68 -18.59
N LYS A 57 17.29 4.02 -19.63
CA LYS A 57 16.31 4.68 -20.48
C LYS A 57 15.17 5.21 -19.60
N PRO A 58 14.69 6.43 -19.87
CA PRO A 58 13.70 7.08 -18.99
C PRO A 58 12.45 6.23 -18.68
N VAL A 59 12.01 5.39 -19.63
CA VAL A 59 10.87 4.50 -19.44
C VAL A 59 11.11 3.45 -18.35
N TYR A 60 12.29 2.86 -18.27
CA TYR A 60 12.61 1.87 -17.23
C TYR A 60 12.73 2.52 -15.85
N ARG A 61 13.31 3.74 -15.80
CA ARG A 61 13.36 4.52 -14.56
C ARG A 61 11.97 4.86 -14.03
N ASP A 62 11.00 5.06 -14.93
CA ASP A 62 9.63 5.35 -14.53
C ASP A 62 8.95 4.19 -13.76
N PHE A 63 9.42 2.96 -13.93
CA PHE A 63 8.95 1.76 -13.22
C PHE A 63 9.84 1.36 -12.02
N ALA A 64 11.00 1.97 -11.85
CA ALA A 64 11.95 1.62 -10.78
C ALA A 64 11.33 1.67 -9.36
N PRO A 65 10.42 2.60 -9.02
CA PRO A 65 9.78 2.65 -7.71
C PRO A 65 8.88 1.45 -7.39
N LEU A 66 8.37 0.69 -8.39
CA LEU A 66 7.57 -0.51 -8.15
C LEU A 66 8.34 -1.56 -7.33
N ALA A 67 9.57 -1.87 -7.76
CA ALA A 67 10.41 -2.84 -7.05
C ALA A 67 10.70 -2.37 -5.62
N VAL A 68 10.96 -1.08 -5.45
CA VAL A 68 11.26 -0.49 -4.14
C VAL A 68 10.03 -0.51 -3.21
N ALA A 69 8.82 -0.31 -3.75
CA ALA A 69 7.59 -0.42 -2.95
C ALA A 69 7.36 -1.85 -2.42
N ILE A 70 7.68 -2.88 -3.22
CA ILE A 70 7.61 -4.29 -2.79
C ILE A 70 8.64 -4.57 -1.69
N VAL A 71 9.86 -4.07 -1.87
CA VAL A 71 10.93 -4.23 -0.87
C VAL A 71 10.55 -3.53 0.44
N ALA A 72 9.99 -2.31 0.36
CA ALA A 72 9.51 -1.57 1.53
C ALA A 72 8.43 -2.35 2.30
N TYR A 73 7.50 -3.01 1.59
CA TYR A 73 6.51 -3.88 2.24
C TYR A 73 7.16 -5.05 2.97
N ARG A 74 8.10 -5.76 2.31
CA ARG A 74 8.76 -6.92 2.93
C ARG A 74 9.65 -6.56 4.10
N GLU A 75 10.26 -5.38 4.09
CA GLU A 75 11.08 -4.89 5.21
C GLU A 75 10.24 -4.72 6.49
N MET A 76 8.94 -4.42 6.36
CA MET A 76 8.08 -4.27 7.54
C MET A 76 7.93 -5.56 8.35
N ASP A 77 8.14 -6.72 7.74
CA ASP A 77 8.11 -8.01 8.47
C ASP A 77 9.21 -8.12 9.56
N TRP A 78 10.26 -7.31 9.46
CA TRP A 78 11.30 -7.25 10.49
C TRP A 78 10.82 -6.64 11.82
N PHE A 79 9.70 -5.94 11.81
CA PHE A 79 9.07 -5.34 12.99
C PHE A 79 8.01 -6.26 13.63
N THR A 80 7.96 -7.53 13.24
CA THR A 80 7.04 -8.49 13.84
C THR A 80 7.41 -8.69 15.31
N PRO A 81 6.49 -8.44 16.26
CA PRO A 81 6.74 -8.63 17.67
C PRO A 81 6.87 -10.12 17.99
N ALA A 82 7.51 -10.45 19.10
CA ALA A 82 7.62 -11.83 19.58
C ALA A 82 6.25 -12.43 19.96
N ALA A 83 5.31 -11.60 20.37
CA ALA A 83 3.91 -11.95 20.62
C ALA A 83 3.01 -10.73 20.44
N HIS A 84 1.81 -10.93 19.90
CA HIS A 84 0.77 -9.91 19.84
C HIS A 84 -0.09 -9.96 21.12
N ASP A 85 -0.33 -8.80 21.74
CA ASP A 85 -1.15 -8.70 22.94
C ASP A 85 -2.65 -8.54 22.66
N HIS A 86 -3.00 -8.31 21.39
CA HIS A 86 -4.36 -8.18 20.84
C HIS A 86 -5.24 -7.10 21.49
N HIS A 87 -4.67 -6.11 22.18
CA HIS A 87 -5.49 -5.05 22.79
C HIS A 87 -6.15 -4.15 21.73
N LEU A 88 -5.44 -3.87 20.62
CA LEU A 88 -5.95 -3.09 19.50
C LEU A 88 -7.05 -3.86 18.77
N GLU A 89 -6.80 -5.13 18.47
CA GLU A 89 -7.74 -6.00 17.75
C GLU A 89 -9.06 -6.15 18.50
N ARG A 90 -9.03 -6.32 19.85
CA ARG A 90 -10.22 -6.37 20.69
C ARG A 90 -11.02 -5.07 20.66
N ALA A 91 -10.39 -3.92 20.49
CA ALA A 91 -11.10 -2.65 20.35
C ALA A 91 -11.68 -2.48 18.93
N TRP A 92 -10.93 -2.89 17.90
CA TRP A 92 -11.33 -2.67 16.51
C TRP A 92 -12.39 -3.66 16.01
N ILE A 93 -12.41 -4.90 16.52
CA ILE A 93 -13.41 -5.92 16.13
C ILE A 93 -14.84 -5.47 16.35
N ILE A 94 -15.07 -4.60 17.35
CA ILE A 94 -16.39 -4.05 17.67
C ILE A 94 -16.94 -3.25 16.48
N TRP A 95 -16.09 -2.45 15.81
CA TRP A 95 -16.47 -1.67 14.64
C TRP A 95 -16.78 -2.57 13.44
N ASP A 96 -16.01 -3.64 13.29
CA ASP A 96 -16.23 -4.61 12.22
C ASP A 96 -17.57 -5.32 12.37
N ARG A 97 -17.87 -5.81 13.57
CA ARG A 97 -19.15 -6.49 13.87
C ARG A 97 -20.33 -5.54 13.68
N LEU A 98 -20.16 -4.27 14.08
CA LEU A 98 -21.18 -3.25 13.83
C LEU A 98 -21.39 -3.02 12.32
N ALA A 99 -20.33 -2.91 11.54
CA ALA A 99 -20.41 -2.71 10.09
C ALA A 99 -20.96 -3.95 9.38
N LEU A 100 -20.40 -5.12 9.66
CA LEU A 100 -20.72 -6.36 8.95
C LEU A 100 -22.11 -6.88 9.31
N ASP A 101 -22.42 -6.92 10.59
CA ASP A 101 -23.61 -7.60 11.10
C ASP A 101 -24.65 -6.59 11.59
N GLY A 102 -24.26 -5.54 12.34
CA GLY A 102 -25.17 -4.52 12.83
C GLY A 102 -25.84 -3.69 11.72
N PHE A 103 -25.07 -3.26 10.74
CA PHE A 103 -25.58 -2.55 9.54
C PHE A 103 -25.89 -3.49 8.36
N GLY A 104 -25.73 -4.80 8.53
CA GLY A 104 -26.09 -5.81 7.53
C GLY A 104 -25.22 -5.84 6.28
N MET A 105 -24.00 -5.29 6.30
CA MET A 105 -23.12 -5.26 5.13
C MET A 105 -22.78 -6.67 4.65
N ARG A 106 -22.53 -7.64 5.56
CA ARG A 106 -22.30 -9.04 5.23
C ARG A 106 -23.49 -9.64 4.51
N ALA A 107 -24.69 -9.52 5.10
CA ALA A 107 -25.91 -10.03 4.50
C ALA A 107 -26.19 -9.42 3.12
N ALA A 108 -25.96 -8.14 2.93
CA ALA A 108 -26.11 -7.46 1.64
C ALA A 108 -25.13 -8.02 0.58
N ILE A 109 -23.87 -8.24 0.95
CA ILE A 109 -22.85 -8.81 0.05
C ILE A 109 -23.19 -10.26 -0.31
N GLU A 110 -23.60 -11.07 0.67
CA GLU A 110 -23.85 -12.50 0.51
C GLU A 110 -25.20 -12.81 -0.12
N SER A 111 -26.17 -11.86 -0.12
CA SER A 111 -27.48 -12.01 -0.74
C SER A 111 -27.42 -12.26 -2.25
N ALA A 112 -26.34 -11.82 -2.91
CA ALA A 112 -26.08 -12.06 -4.33
C ALA A 112 -25.41 -13.43 -4.61
N GLY A 113 -25.36 -14.33 -3.60
CA GLY A 113 -24.63 -15.58 -3.69
C GLY A 113 -23.12 -15.34 -3.89
N PRO A 114 -22.41 -16.25 -4.62
CA PRO A 114 -20.95 -16.16 -4.74
C PRO A 114 -20.45 -15.07 -5.69
N LEU A 115 -21.33 -14.42 -6.48
CA LEU A 115 -20.92 -13.49 -7.52
C LEU A 115 -20.24 -12.25 -6.94
N LEU A 116 -20.91 -11.54 -6.02
CA LEU A 116 -20.39 -10.33 -5.41
C LEU A 116 -19.18 -10.59 -4.50
N PRO A 117 -19.17 -11.64 -3.66
CA PRO A 117 -17.95 -12.04 -2.94
C PRO A 117 -16.75 -12.29 -3.85
N ASN A 118 -16.90 -13.05 -4.95
CA ASN A 118 -15.78 -13.28 -5.89
C ASN A 118 -15.32 -12.00 -6.59
N PHE A 119 -16.24 -11.12 -6.99
CA PHE A 119 -15.89 -9.82 -7.57
C PHE A 119 -15.07 -8.96 -6.57
N LEU A 120 -15.50 -8.89 -5.31
CA LEU A 120 -14.79 -8.16 -4.28
C LEU A 120 -13.41 -8.77 -4.01
N GLU A 121 -13.31 -10.09 -3.91
CA GLU A 121 -12.02 -10.78 -3.74
C GLU A 121 -11.08 -10.54 -4.93
N LEU A 122 -11.61 -10.47 -6.15
CA LEU A 122 -10.83 -10.09 -7.33
C LEU A 122 -10.32 -8.64 -7.21
N CYS A 123 -11.14 -7.72 -6.70
CA CYS A 123 -10.70 -6.35 -6.43
C CYS A 123 -9.52 -6.35 -5.43
N TYR A 124 -9.54 -7.21 -4.40
CA TYR A 124 -8.42 -7.34 -3.49
C TYR A 124 -7.15 -7.83 -4.19
N THR A 125 -7.25 -8.88 -5.02
CA THR A 125 -6.10 -9.39 -5.79
C THR A 125 -5.50 -8.32 -6.70
N LEU A 126 -6.34 -7.54 -7.36
CA LEU A 126 -5.91 -6.55 -8.35
C LEU A 126 -5.27 -5.29 -7.74
N VAL A 127 -5.25 -5.15 -6.41
CA VAL A 127 -4.61 -4.00 -5.75
C VAL A 127 -3.13 -3.87 -6.09
N TYR A 128 -2.45 -4.99 -6.32
CA TYR A 128 -1.05 -5.02 -6.75
C TYR A 128 -0.84 -4.43 -8.16
N GLY A 129 -1.89 -4.36 -8.97
CA GLY A 129 -1.90 -3.76 -10.30
C GLY A 129 -2.15 -2.25 -10.33
N VAL A 130 -2.46 -1.61 -9.20
CA VAL A 130 -2.87 -0.19 -9.14
C VAL A 130 -1.81 0.75 -9.72
N ALA A 131 -0.57 0.64 -9.26
CA ALA A 131 0.50 1.52 -9.74
C ALA A 131 0.83 1.27 -11.23
N PRO A 132 1.02 0.03 -11.72
CA PRO A 132 1.18 -0.24 -13.15
C PRO A 132 0.04 0.31 -14.02
N LEU A 133 -1.21 0.15 -13.59
CA LEU A 133 -2.38 0.66 -14.33
C LEU A 133 -2.43 2.19 -14.33
N ALA A 134 -2.07 2.84 -13.23
CA ALA A 134 -1.96 4.29 -13.17
C ALA A 134 -0.87 4.82 -14.11
N LEU A 135 0.30 4.18 -14.14
CA LEU A 135 1.37 4.52 -15.09
C LEU A 135 0.89 4.35 -16.54
N LEU A 136 0.21 3.24 -16.85
CA LEU A 136 -0.36 3.01 -18.17
C LEU A 136 -1.32 4.13 -18.55
N ALA A 137 -2.19 4.56 -17.63
CA ALA A 137 -3.09 5.69 -17.86
C ALA A 137 -2.33 6.98 -18.17
N LEU A 138 -1.26 7.28 -17.42
CA LEU A 138 -0.43 8.46 -17.67
C LEU A 138 0.28 8.40 -19.03
N PHE A 139 0.82 7.25 -19.41
CA PHE A 139 1.41 7.06 -20.74
C PHE A 139 0.36 7.24 -21.86
N ARG A 140 -0.83 6.63 -21.73
CA ARG A 140 -1.92 6.75 -22.70
C ARG A 140 -2.48 8.17 -22.81
N CYS A 141 -2.38 8.97 -21.74
CA CYS A 141 -2.78 10.36 -21.72
C CYS A 141 -1.64 11.32 -22.09
N ALA A 142 -0.48 10.85 -22.54
CA ALA A 142 0.70 11.63 -22.86
C ALA A 142 1.17 12.55 -21.70
N LYS A 143 1.03 12.05 -20.45
CA LYS A 143 1.41 12.76 -19.20
C LYS A 143 2.62 12.13 -18.51
N ARG A 144 3.57 11.66 -19.30
CA ARG A 144 4.78 11.02 -18.78
C ARG A 144 5.59 11.92 -17.88
N GLU A 145 5.64 13.20 -18.15
CA GLU A 145 6.33 14.22 -17.35
C GLU A 145 5.79 14.31 -15.91
N ALA A 146 4.54 13.86 -15.69
CA ALA A 146 3.91 13.87 -14.38
C ALA A 146 4.14 12.58 -13.56
N ILE A 147 4.85 11.58 -14.10
CA ILE A 147 5.08 10.30 -13.41
C ILE A 147 5.80 10.48 -12.08
N ASN A 148 6.77 11.39 -12.00
CA ASN A 148 7.43 11.69 -10.74
C ASN A 148 6.45 12.24 -9.69
N ARG A 149 5.51 13.11 -10.10
CA ARG A 149 4.46 13.64 -9.20
C ARG A 149 3.48 12.56 -8.78
N PHE A 150 3.10 11.66 -9.68
CA PHE A 150 2.30 10.49 -9.34
C PHE A 150 2.99 9.65 -8.27
N TRP A 151 4.25 9.32 -8.46
CA TRP A 151 5.02 8.53 -7.50
C TRP A 151 5.18 9.22 -6.15
N MET A 152 5.33 10.55 -6.12
CA MET A 152 5.38 11.31 -4.87
C MET A 152 4.14 11.06 -4.01
N VAL A 153 2.95 11.17 -4.57
CA VAL A 153 1.69 10.97 -3.83
C VAL A 153 1.48 9.50 -3.50
N TYR A 154 1.70 8.61 -4.47
CA TYR A 154 1.50 7.18 -4.29
C TYR A 154 2.43 6.60 -3.20
N LEU A 155 3.71 6.91 -3.26
CA LEU A 155 4.68 6.44 -2.28
C LEU A 155 4.48 7.12 -0.92
N ALA A 156 4.13 8.40 -0.88
CA ALA A 156 3.82 9.08 0.39
C ALA A 156 2.66 8.40 1.12
N GLY A 157 1.60 8.00 0.39
CA GLY A 157 0.48 7.27 0.99
C GLY A 157 0.85 5.84 1.37
N THR A 158 1.50 5.12 0.47
CA THR A 158 1.85 3.69 0.68
C THR A 158 2.91 3.55 1.79
N MET A 159 4.03 4.25 1.66
CA MET A 159 5.11 4.20 2.65
C MET A 159 4.74 4.93 3.95
N GLY A 160 3.85 5.93 3.87
CA GLY A 160 3.27 6.57 5.05
C GLY A 160 2.45 5.59 5.90
N ALA A 161 1.70 4.68 5.26
CA ALA A 161 1.03 3.60 5.97
C ALA A 161 2.05 2.62 6.59
N TYR A 162 3.05 2.17 5.83
CA TYR A 162 4.10 1.29 6.35
C TYR A 162 4.88 1.90 7.51
N ALA A 163 5.14 3.21 7.48
CA ALA A 163 5.86 3.90 8.54
C ALA A 163 5.16 3.84 9.92
N LEU A 164 3.86 3.56 9.94
CA LEU A 164 3.08 3.40 11.17
C LEU A 164 3.07 1.97 11.72
N PHE A 165 3.41 0.95 10.91
CA PHE A 165 3.35 -0.46 11.31
C PHE A 165 4.15 -0.79 12.59
N PRO A 166 5.36 -0.27 12.79
CA PRO A 166 6.12 -0.56 14.01
C PRO A 166 5.44 -0.10 15.31
N PHE A 167 4.54 0.89 15.22
CA PHE A 167 3.88 1.48 16.40
C PHE A 167 2.52 0.86 16.72
N PHE A 168 1.94 0.12 15.76
CA PHE A 168 0.62 -0.50 15.88
C PHE A 168 0.68 -1.98 15.47
N PRO A 169 1.49 -2.80 16.17
CA PRO A 169 1.58 -4.21 15.84
C PRO A 169 0.22 -4.87 16.01
N SER A 170 -0.26 -5.57 14.98
CA SER A 170 -1.61 -6.13 14.97
C SER A 170 -1.74 -7.28 13.97
N GLU A 171 -2.57 -8.26 14.30
CA GLU A 171 -2.93 -9.37 13.43
C GLU A 171 -4.25 -9.11 12.69
N PRO A 172 -4.39 -9.61 11.45
CA PRO A 172 -5.64 -9.43 10.72
C PRO A 172 -6.79 -10.20 11.36
N PRO A 173 -8.06 -9.71 11.21
CA PRO A 173 -9.24 -10.34 11.83
C PRO A 173 -9.36 -11.83 11.54
N ARG A 174 -8.96 -12.31 10.35
CA ARG A 174 -9.02 -13.74 9.98
C ARG A 174 -8.11 -14.63 10.83
N ILE A 175 -7.09 -14.06 11.48
CA ILE A 175 -6.16 -14.77 12.39
C ILE A 175 -6.59 -14.57 13.83
N ALA A 176 -6.82 -13.32 14.25
CA ALA A 176 -7.17 -12.99 15.63
C ALA A 176 -8.58 -13.46 16.04
N PHE A 177 -9.53 -13.51 15.09
CA PHE A 177 -10.93 -13.89 15.31
C PHE A 177 -11.42 -14.86 14.23
N PRO A 178 -10.94 -16.11 14.23
CA PRO A 178 -11.43 -17.15 13.30
C PRO A 178 -12.85 -17.61 13.70
N GLY A 179 -13.53 -18.33 12.80
CA GLY A 179 -14.85 -18.91 13.05
C GLY A 179 -15.99 -18.01 12.56
N ASP A 180 -16.97 -17.70 13.41
CA ASP A 180 -18.23 -17.03 13.03
C ASP A 180 -18.06 -15.62 12.44
N ASP A 181 -16.94 -14.97 12.74
CA ASP A 181 -16.62 -13.67 12.12
C ASP A 181 -16.23 -13.77 10.64
N MET A 182 -16.00 -14.96 10.10
CA MET A 182 -15.59 -15.18 8.72
C MET A 182 -16.78 -15.08 7.74
N PRO A 183 -16.54 -14.76 6.43
CA PRO A 183 -17.57 -14.84 5.41
C PRO A 183 -18.18 -16.22 5.30
N HIS A 184 -19.53 -16.29 5.20
CA HIS A 184 -20.26 -17.56 5.11
C HIS A 184 -20.27 -18.11 3.67
N VAL A 185 -20.17 -17.24 2.66
CA VAL A 185 -20.14 -17.65 1.26
C VAL A 185 -18.72 -17.94 0.81
N THR A 186 -18.52 -19.13 0.27
CA THR A 186 -17.23 -19.54 -0.31
C THR A 186 -16.97 -18.82 -1.62
N ALA A 187 -15.93 -18.01 -1.68
CA ALA A 187 -15.42 -17.37 -2.88
C ALA A 187 -14.15 -18.06 -3.36
N VAL A 188 -14.11 -18.49 -4.63
CA VAL A 188 -12.95 -19.19 -5.22
C VAL A 188 -11.72 -18.29 -5.24
N VAL A 189 -11.90 -17.00 -5.60
CA VAL A 189 -10.80 -16.03 -5.65
C VAL A 189 -10.19 -15.80 -4.27
N ARG A 190 -10.96 -15.97 -3.19
CA ARG A 190 -10.45 -15.88 -1.82
C ARG A 190 -9.32 -16.88 -1.54
N GLN A 191 -9.41 -18.10 -2.09
CA GLN A 191 -8.36 -19.10 -1.91
C GLN A 191 -7.04 -18.64 -2.51
N VAL A 192 -7.10 -17.94 -3.67
CA VAL A 192 -5.93 -17.34 -4.31
C VAL A 192 -5.34 -16.24 -3.40
N ASN A 193 -6.19 -15.36 -2.87
CA ASN A 193 -5.75 -14.30 -1.95
C ASN A 193 -5.10 -14.87 -0.68
N LEU A 194 -5.71 -15.89 -0.07
CA LEU A 194 -5.15 -16.54 1.12
C LEU A 194 -3.82 -17.24 0.82
N ALA A 195 -3.66 -17.86 -0.36
CA ALA A 195 -2.39 -18.45 -0.78
C ALA A 195 -1.30 -17.37 -0.98
N ILE A 196 -1.64 -16.21 -1.58
CA ILE A 196 -0.72 -15.09 -1.71
C ILE A 196 -0.31 -14.58 -0.32
N LEU A 197 -1.26 -14.35 0.57
CA LEU A 197 -0.99 -13.84 1.91
C LEU A 197 -0.19 -14.83 2.78
N GLY A 198 -0.45 -16.14 2.65
CA GLY A 198 0.30 -17.17 3.37
C GLY A 198 1.77 -17.27 2.95
N ASN A 199 2.09 -16.95 1.67
CA ASN A 199 3.46 -17.03 1.16
C ASN A 199 4.20 -15.69 1.20
N TYR A 200 3.50 -14.58 1.05
CA TYR A 200 4.10 -13.25 0.87
C TYR A 200 3.61 -12.21 1.87
N GLY A 201 2.66 -12.53 2.73
CA GLY A 201 2.18 -11.65 3.79
C GLY A 201 3.28 -11.28 4.79
N ILE A 202 3.06 -10.21 5.53
CA ILE A 202 3.89 -9.79 6.67
C ILE A 202 3.10 -10.00 7.96
N HIS A 203 3.80 -10.09 9.07
CA HIS A 203 3.22 -10.43 10.39
C HIS A 203 3.35 -9.29 11.40
N SER A 204 3.93 -8.16 11.01
CA SER A 204 4.17 -7.03 11.91
C SER A 204 2.91 -6.26 12.24
N SER A 205 2.13 -5.88 11.23
CA SER A 205 0.92 -5.09 11.43
C SER A 205 0.01 -5.12 10.20
N VAL A 206 -1.28 -4.83 10.43
CA VAL A 206 -2.26 -4.54 9.38
C VAL A 206 -2.75 -3.08 9.45
N PHE A 207 -2.38 -2.32 10.46
CA PHE A 207 -2.81 -0.94 10.69
C PHE A 207 -1.70 0.09 10.38
N PRO A 208 -2.03 1.13 9.60
CA PRO A 208 -3.25 1.35 8.80
C PRO A 208 -3.24 0.55 7.50
N SER A 209 -4.40 0.37 6.84
CA SER A 209 -4.46 -0.37 5.58
C SER A 209 -3.68 0.31 4.46
N ALA A 210 -2.52 -0.26 4.11
CA ALA A 210 -1.74 0.21 2.98
C ALA A 210 -2.42 -0.07 1.63
N HIS A 211 -3.28 -1.09 1.53
CA HIS A 211 -4.10 -1.37 0.35
C HIS A 211 -5.03 -0.18 0.05
N VAL A 212 -5.77 0.26 1.07
CA VAL A 212 -6.68 1.42 0.95
C VAL A 212 -5.90 2.69 0.68
N SER A 213 -4.84 2.95 1.45
CA SER A 213 -4.02 4.15 1.29
C SER A 213 -3.41 4.26 -0.11
N SER A 214 -2.85 3.18 -0.66
CA SER A 214 -2.22 3.19 -1.97
C SER A 214 -3.22 3.45 -3.11
N VAL A 215 -4.40 2.80 -3.08
CA VAL A 215 -5.41 2.98 -4.13
C VAL A 215 -5.97 4.39 -4.13
N PHE A 216 -6.33 4.93 -2.96
CA PHE A 216 -6.82 6.30 -2.88
C PHE A 216 -5.74 7.33 -3.20
N SER A 217 -4.48 7.11 -2.80
CA SER A 217 -3.37 7.98 -3.20
C SER A 217 -3.18 7.99 -4.72
N ALA A 218 -3.31 6.84 -5.39
CA ALA A 218 -3.31 6.78 -6.86
C ALA A 218 -4.49 7.56 -7.45
N ALA A 219 -5.69 7.41 -6.88
CA ALA A 219 -6.89 8.13 -7.34
C ALA A 219 -6.72 9.65 -7.23
N TRP A 220 -6.27 10.16 -6.08
CA TRP A 220 -6.04 11.59 -5.85
C TRP A 220 -4.96 12.15 -6.78
N ALA A 221 -3.86 11.40 -6.97
CA ALA A 221 -2.82 11.80 -7.92
C ALA A 221 -3.36 11.91 -9.34
N LEU A 222 -4.13 10.91 -9.82
CA LEU A 222 -4.70 10.91 -11.16
C LEU A 222 -5.75 12.02 -11.35
N LEU A 223 -6.58 12.31 -10.35
CA LEU A 223 -7.53 13.42 -10.38
C LEU A 223 -6.84 14.78 -10.56
N ALA A 224 -5.69 14.97 -9.90
CA ALA A 224 -4.93 16.21 -9.99
C ALA A 224 -4.10 16.32 -11.28
N ILE A 225 -3.57 15.20 -11.78
CA ILE A 225 -2.71 15.19 -12.97
C ILE A 225 -3.52 15.18 -14.26
N LEU A 226 -4.71 14.58 -14.26
CA LEU A 226 -5.58 14.41 -15.43
C LEU A 226 -6.90 15.19 -15.31
N PRO A 227 -6.89 16.52 -15.14
CA PRO A 227 -8.11 17.30 -14.91
C PRO A 227 -9.10 17.23 -16.08
N GLN A 228 -8.63 16.97 -17.32
CA GLN A 228 -9.48 16.79 -18.51
C GLN A 228 -10.08 15.38 -18.63
N ARG A 229 -9.54 14.42 -17.86
CA ARG A 229 -9.97 13.01 -17.86
C ARG A 229 -10.21 12.52 -16.42
N ARG A 230 -10.94 13.32 -15.63
CA ARG A 230 -11.20 13.04 -14.21
C ARG A 230 -11.89 11.69 -13.98
N TRP A 231 -12.60 11.17 -14.99
CA TRP A 231 -13.23 9.87 -14.90
C TRP A 231 -12.22 8.74 -14.56
N ILE A 232 -10.95 8.85 -15.02
CA ILE A 232 -9.91 7.87 -14.70
C ILE A 232 -9.65 7.89 -13.18
N GLY A 233 -9.40 9.07 -12.60
CA GLY A 233 -9.17 9.18 -11.15
C GLY A 233 -10.39 8.72 -10.33
N TRP A 234 -11.61 9.08 -10.77
CA TRP A 234 -12.83 8.61 -10.12
C TRP A 234 -13.05 7.10 -10.25
N SER A 235 -12.62 6.46 -11.35
CA SER A 235 -12.65 5.00 -11.47
C SER A 235 -11.72 4.34 -10.47
N PHE A 236 -10.52 4.91 -10.23
CA PHE A 236 -9.61 4.45 -9.17
C PHE A 236 -10.21 4.67 -7.77
N ALA A 237 -10.89 5.79 -7.53
CA ALA A 237 -11.56 6.03 -6.25
C ALA A 237 -12.72 5.04 -6.01
N ALA A 238 -13.55 4.78 -7.03
CA ALA A 238 -14.61 3.77 -6.95
C ALA A 238 -14.04 2.36 -6.70
N TYR A 239 -12.95 2.03 -7.39
CA TYR A 239 -12.22 0.79 -7.12
C TYR A 239 -11.66 0.77 -5.67
N GLY A 240 -11.16 1.89 -5.16
CA GLY A 240 -10.72 2.04 -3.77
C GLY A 240 -11.83 1.75 -2.76
N VAL A 241 -13.09 2.11 -3.07
CA VAL A 241 -14.25 1.74 -2.25
C VAL A 241 -14.46 0.22 -2.26
N CYS A 242 -14.35 -0.43 -3.42
CA CYS A 242 -14.43 -1.90 -3.48
C CYS A 242 -13.31 -2.56 -2.65
N VAL A 243 -12.08 -2.03 -2.73
CA VAL A 243 -10.94 -2.52 -1.90
C VAL A 243 -11.22 -2.30 -0.41
N ALA A 244 -11.73 -1.14 0.00
CA ALA A 244 -12.10 -0.86 1.38
C ALA A 244 -13.16 -1.86 1.90
N VAL A 245 -14.20 -2.11 1.12
CA VAL A 245 -15.27 -3.06 1.46
C VAL A 245 -14.72 -4.48 1.59
N VAL A 246 -13.94 -4.95 0.60
CA VAL A 246 -13.43 -6.33 0.62
C VAL A 246 -12.40 -6.56 1.72
N THR A 247 -11.62 -5.56 2.09
CA THR A 247 -10.64 -5.72 3.19
C THR A 247 -11.33 -5.96 4.53
N ILE A 248 -12.49 -5.34 4.78
CA ILE A 248 -13.31 -5.59 5.97
C ILE A 248 -14.08 -6.92 5.82
N TYR A 249 -14.84 -7.10 4.74
CA TYR A 249 -15.64 -8.30 4.49
C TYR A 249 -14.78 -9.56 4.44
N GLY A 250 -13.67 -9.53 3.71
CA GLY A 250 -12.73 -10.64 3.57
C GLY A 250 -11.89 -10.91 4.82
N ARG A 251 -12.03 -10.06 5.86
CA ARG A 251 -11.31 -10.17 7.14
C ARG A 251 -9.79 -10.00 6.99
N TYR A 252 -9.37 -9.21 5.99
CA TYR A 252 -7.96 -8.86 5.75
C TYR A 252 -7.51 -7.69 6.63
N HIS A 253 -8.42 -6.74 6.89
CA HIS A 253 -8.22 -5.55 7.71
C HIS A 253 -9.45 -5.26 8.57
N TYR A 254 -9.25 -4.51 9.64
CA TYR A 254 -10.34 -3.92 10.44
C TYR A 254 -10.88 -2.67 9.75
N ALA A 255 -12.12 -2.29 10.09
CA ALA A 255 -12.70 -1.02 9.65
C ALA A 255 -11.84 0.18 10.10
N ALA A 256 -11.22 0.09 11.28
CA ALA A 256 -10.27 1.08 11.78
C ALA A 256 -9.06 1.25 10.85
N ASP A 257 -8.51 0.13 10.32
CA ASP A 257 -7.39 0.16 9.37
C ASP A 257 -7.77 0.88 8.08
N VAL A 258 -9.01 0.64 7.61
CA VAL A 258 -9.55 1.25 6.39
C VAL A 258 -9.69 2.76 6.55
N VAL A 259 -10.27 3.22 7.66
CA VAL A 259 -10.42 4.65 7.97
C VAL A 259 -9.06 5.32 8.10
N ALA A 260 -8.13 4.70 8.82
CA ALA A 260 -6.77 5.22 8.97
C ALA A 260 -6.01 5.22 7.63
N GLY A 261 -6.15 4.19 6.80
CA GLY A 261 -5.55 4.12 5.46
C GLY A 261 -6.07 5.23 4.54
N LEU A 262 -7.37 5.51 4.57
CA LEU A 262 -7.97 6.64 3.85
C LEU A 262 -7.41 7.98 4.37
N ALA A 263 -7.30 8.17 5.69
CA ALA A 263 -6.72 9.37 6.29
C ALA A 263 -5.26 9.58 5.86
N VAL A 264 -4.45 8.52 5.84
CA VAL A 264 -3.06 8.58 5.34
C VAL A 264 -3.04 9.03 3.88
N SER A 265 -3.93 8.51 3.03
CA SER A 265 -4.02 8.92 1.62
C SER A 265 -4.36 10.40 1.46
N LEU A 266 -5.24 10.94 2.30
CA LEU A 266 -5.63 12.36 2.29
C LEU A 266 -4.49 13.26 2.76
N VAL A 267 -3.75 12.84 3.81
CA VAL A 267 -2.58 13.58 4.31
C VAL A 267 -1.44 13.57 3.29
N SER A 268 -1.28 12.50 2.53
CA SER A 268 -0.25 12.41 1.48
C SER A 268 -0.56 13.23 0.22
N PHE A 269 -1.83 13.52 -0.04
CA PHE A 269 -2.24 14.21 -1.26
C PHE A 269 -1.62 15.62 -1.45
N PRO A 270 -1.52 16.48 -0.43
CA PRO A 270 -0.89 17.80 -0.56
C PRO A 270 0.54 17.78 -1.09
N VAL A 271 1.26 16.66 -0.97
CA VAL A 271 2.64 16.50 -1.49
C VAL A 271 2.71 16.80 -2.99
N ILE A 272 1.60 16.59 -3.75
CA ILE A 272 1.55 16.90 -5.19
C ILE A 272 1.82 18.37 -5.50
N TRP A 273 1.54 19.26 -4.55
CA TRP A 273 1.68 20.71 -4.72
C TRP A 273 3.09 21.23 -4.40
N LEU A 274 3.88 20.45 -3.65
CA LEU A 274 5.24 20.80 -3.25
C LEU A 274 6.24 20.70 -4.41
N PHE A 275 5.88 19.97 -5.48
CA PHE A 275 6.78 19.63 -6.61
C PHE A 275 6.12 19.95 -7.96
N ARG A 276 5.55 21.18 -8.08
CA ARG A 276 5.02 21.71 -9.33
C ARG A 276 6.11 22.11 -10.30
#